data_95e23726794ac1843e20d4be92a39439
#
_entry.id   95e23726794ac1843e20d4be92a39439
#
_cell.length_a   1.000
_cell.length_b   1.000
_cell.length_c   1.000
_cell.angle_alpha   90.00
_cell.angle_beta   90.00
_cell.angle_gamma   90.00
#
_symmetry.space_group_name_H-M   'P 1'
#
loop_
_entity.id
_entity.type
_entity.pdbx_description
1 polymer ?
#
loop_
_entity_poly.entity_id
_entity_poly.type
_entity_poly.pdbx_seq_one_letter_code
_entity_poly.pdbx_strand_id
1 'polypeptide(L)'
;MKKKIAYVGIDLLFPVLEALVANGCEVIELFSCPTDNVTEFNTRITSYANSEGIPLKMERITEVDLARLKEKGCQLLVCGGYYYRIPVTDAIPMVNFHPSMLPEGRGSWPMATALLKGLKSSGITAHKIAKGFDEGDI
;
A
#
# COMPACT_ATOMS: atom_id res chain seq x y z
N MET A 1 14.15 11.63 15.37
CA MET A 1 13.27 10.45 15.52
C MET A 1 12.79 9.98 14.15
N LYS A 2 12.78 8.68 13.94
CA LYS A 2 12.23 8.10 12.72
C LYS A 2 10.71 8.14 12.73
N LYS A 3 10.10 8.43 11.59
CA LYS A 3 8.66 8.36 11.42
C LYS A 3 8.22 6.89 11.40
N LYS A 4 7.36 6.50 12.33
CA LYS A 4 6.79 5.15 12.39
C LYS A 4 5.66 4.99 11.39
N ILE A 5 5.77 4.01 10.52
CA ILE A 5 4.78 3.73 9.47
C ILE A 5 4.33 2.28 9.48
N ALA A 6 3.13 2.03 9.01
CA ALA A 6 2.68 0.72 8.55
C ALA A 6 2.65 0.73 7.01
N TYR A 7 3.04 -0.37 6.39
CA TYR A 7 2.97 -0.52 4.94
C TYR A 7 2.08 -1.71 4.57
N VAL A 8 1.27 -1.49 3.55
CA VAL A 8 0.30 -2.46 3.04
C VAL A 8 0.56 -2.65 1.55
N GLY A 9 0.88 -3.86 1.09
CA GLY A 9 1.08 -4.02 -0.34
C GLY A 9 1.58 -5.39 -0.76
N ILE A 10 1.73 -5.50 -2.07
CA ILE A 10 2.35 -6.62 -2.78
C ILE A 10 3.61 -6.15 -3.49
N ASP A 11 4.29 -7.03 -4.20
CA ASP A 11 5.62 -6.72 -4.77
C ASP A 11 5.60 -5.64 -5.87
N LEU A 12 4.46 -5.41 -6.53
CA LEU A 12 4.34 -4.44 -7.62
C LEU A 12 4.86 -3.04 -7.25
N LEU A 13 4.50 -2.56 -6.08
CA LEU A 13 4.91 -1.24 -5.60
C LEU A 13 5.90 -1.33 -4.42
N PHE A 14 6.61 -2.43 -4.29
CA PHE A 14 7.68 -2.59 -3.30
C PHE A 14 8.72 -1.46 -3.33
N PRO A 15 9.09 -0.89 -4.48
CA PRO A 15 9.99 0.27 -4.50
C PRO A 15 9.49 1.48 -3.69
N VAL A 16 8.18 1.63 -3.46
CA VAL A 16 7.65 2.66 -2.57
C VAL A 16 8.09 2.40 -1.13
N LEU A 17 7.99 1.16 -0.66
CA LEU A 17 8.47 0.75 0.65
C LEU A 17 9.97 1.01 0.80
N GLU A 18 10.77 0.62 -0.20
CA GLU A 18 12.22 0.86 -0.20
C GLU A 18 12.55 2.35 -0.10
N ALA A 19 11.84 3.19 -0.86
CA ALA A 19 12.04 4.64 -0.81
C ALA A 19 11.68 5.24 0.56
N LEU A 20 10.62 4.78 1.20
CA LEU A 20 10.23 5.23 2.54
C LEU A 20 11.28 4.88 3.58
N VAL A 21 11.81 3.66 3.54
CA VAL A 21 12.87 3.20 4.45
C VAL A 21 14.17 3.98 4.20
N ALA A 22 14.57 4.16 2.93
CA ALA A 22 15.76 4.92 2.56
C ALA A 22 15.68 6.38 3.01
N ASN A 23 14.46 6.95 3.13
CA ASN A 23 14.21 8.29 3.63
C ASN A 23 13.95 8.35 5.15
N GLY A 24 14.32 7.30 5.88
CA GLY A 24 14.34 7.30 7.35
C GLY A 24 13.03 6.92 8.02
N CYS A 25 12.08 6.33 7.31
CA CYS A 25 10.89 5.77 7.96
C CYS A 25 11.23 4.44 8.65
N GLU A 26 10.59 4.21 9.79
CA GLU A 26 10.62 2.94 10.52
C GLU A 26 9.33 2.18 10.25
N VAL A 27 9.43 1.01 9.63
CA VAL A 27 8.28 0.15 9.37
C VAL A 27 8.01 -0.70 10.60
N ILE A 28 6.87 -0.46 11.24
CA ILE A 28 6.50 -1.15 12.49
C ILE A 28 5.62 -2.36 12.26
N GLU A 29 4.92 -2.43 11.15
CA GLU A 29 4.08 -3.57 10.76
C GLU A 29 3.86 -3.56 9.24
N LEU A 30 3.80 -4.76 8.67
CA LEU A 30 3.52 -5.00 7.26
C LEU A 30 2.21 -5.77 7.09
N PHE A 31 1.48 -5.42 6.05
CA PHE A 31 0.28 -6.13 5.61
C PHE A 31 0.42 -6.48 4.14
N SER A 32 0.01 -7.67 3.78
CA SER A 32 -0.05 -8.11 2.39
C SER A 32 -1.27 -9.01 2.19
N CYS A 33 -1.38 -9.59 1.02
CA CYS A 33 -2.47 -10.48 0.68
C CYS A 33 -1.96 -11.62 -0.18
N PRO A 34 -2.69 -12.76 -0.24
CA PRO A 34 -2.38 -13.82 -1.18
C PRO A 34 -2.41 -13.30 -2.62
N THR A 35 -1.49 -13.77 -3.43
CA THR A 35 -1.39 -13.50 -4.87
C THR A 35 -1.35 -14.83 -5.61
N ASP A 36 -1.51 -14.80 -6.93
CA ASP A 36 -1.37 -15.98 -7.78
C ASP A 36 0.10 -16.43 -7.96
N ASN A 37 1.04 -15.56 -7.63
CA ASN A 37 2.48 -15.73 -7.85
C ASN A 37 2.85 -16.10 -9.31
N VAL A 38 2.04 -15.61 -10.24
CA VAL A 38 2.22 -15.76 -11.72
C VAL A 38 2.17 -14.38 -12.37
N THR A 39 1.13 -13.60 -12.12
CA THR A 39 0.96 -12.25 -12.63
C THR A 39 1.27 -11.19 -11.57
N GLU A 40 0.99 -11.50 -10.32
CA GLU A 40 1.31 -10.64 -9.17
C GLU A 40 1.96 -11.46 -8.06
N PHE A 41 2.91 -10.85 -7.37
CA PHE A 41 3.78 -11.53 -6.40
C PHE A 41 3.76 -10.84 -5.04
N ASN A 42 3.99 -11.63 -4.00
CA ASN A 42 4.15 -11.15 -2.62
C ASN A 42 5.43 -11.70 -1.95
N THR A 43 6.27 -12.40 -2.69
CA THR A 43 7.47 -13.06 -2.16
C THR A 43 8.51 -12.06 -1.65
N ARG A 44 8.63 -10.91 -2.31
CA ARG A 44 9.59 -9.87 -1.93
C ARG A 44 9.22 -9.20 -0.61
N ILE A 45 7.95 -8.83 -0.43
CA ILE A 45 7.47 -8.25 0.83
C ILE A 45 7.54 -9.26 1.98
N THR A 46 7.23 -10.53 1.72
CA THR A 46 7.32 -11.60 2.72
C THR A 46 8.77 -11.81 3.16
N SER A 47 9.70 -11.88 2.22
CA SER A 47 11.14 -12.02 2.52
C SER A 47 11.68 -10.82 3.30
N TYR A 48 11.26 -9.63 2.95
CA TYR A 48 11.62 -8.41 3.66
C TYR A 48 11.12 -8.43 5.11
N ALA A 49 9.87 -8.80 5.34
CA ALA A 49 9.31 -8.94 6.68
C ALA A 49 10.14 -9.92 7.54
N ASN A 50 10.49 -11.06 6.97
CA ASN A 50 11.29 -12.08 7.66
C ASN A 50 12.71 -11.60 7.97
N SER A 51 13.39 -11.00 7.02
CA SER A 51 14.78 -10.54 7.19
C SER A 51 14.90 -9.40 8.20
N GLU A 52 13.91 -8.51 8.26
CA GLU A 52 13.91 -7.37 9.17
C GLU A 52 13.20 -7.66 10.51
N GLY A 53 12.60 -8.84 10.68
CA GLY A 53 11.86 -9.20 11.88
C GLY A 53 10.61 -8.35 12.09
N ILE A 54 9.98 -7.88 11.02
CA ILE A 54 8.77 -7.05 11.08
C ILE A 54 7.53 -7.95 11.06
N PRO A 55 6.54 -7.75 11.96
CA PRO A 55 5.28 -8.48 11.90
C PRO A 55 4.59 -8.31 10.56
N LEU A 56 4.16 -9.42 9.96
CA LEU A 56 3.43 -9.45 8.69
C LEU A 56 2.08 -10.14 8.88
N LYS A 57 1.00 -9.48 8.44
CA LYS A 57 -0.34 -10.03 8.38
C LYS A 57 -0.78 -10.18 6.92
N MET A 58 -1.22 -11.39 6.56
CA MET A 58 -1.67 -11.74 5.20
C MET A 58 -3.19 -11.66 5.03
N GLU A 59 -3.93 -11.55 6.12
CA GLU A 59 -5.38 -11.42 6.12
C GLU A 59 -5.79 -9.94 6.01
N ARG A 60 -7.07 -9.74 5.79
CA ARG A 60 -7.68 -8.42 5.70
C ARG A 60 -7.40 -7.56 6.94
N ILE A 61 -6.99 -6.32 6.72
CA ILE A 61 -6.87 -5.32 7.78
C ILE A 61 -8.26 -5.03 8.36
N THR A 62 -8.31 -4.98 9.68
CA THR A 62 -9.51 -4.66 10.44
C THR A 62 -9.36 -3.35 11.21
N GLU A 63 -10.47 -2.85 11.75
CA GLU A 63 -10.46 -1.68 12.65
C GLU A 63 -9.63 -1.93 13.92
N VAL A 64 -9.59 -3.19 14.38
CA VAL A 64 -8.74 -3.60 15.52
C VAL A 64 -7.26 -3.43 15.18
N ASP A 65 -6.85 -3.78 13.97
CA ASP A 65 -5.48 -3.57 13.50
C ASP A 65 -5.12 -2.07 13.50
N LEU A 66 -6.03 -1.23 12.99
CA LEU A 66 -5.80 0.23 12.96
C LEU A 66 -5.68 0.82 14.37
N ALA A 67 -6.53 0.38 15.31
CA ALA A 67 -6.44 0.80 16.71
C ALA A 67 -5.08 0.39 17.33
N ARG A 68 -4.65 -0.84 17.10
CA ARG A 68 -3.34 -1.34 17.56
C ARG A 68 -2.18 -0.55 16.95
N LEU A 69 -2.23 -0.23 15.67
CA LEU A 69 -1.22 0.61 15.02
C LEU A 69 -1.15 2.01 15.66
N LYS A 70 -2.29 2.61 15.96
CA LYS A 70 -2.35 3.91 16.64
C LYS A 70 -1.68 3.85 18.01
N GLU A 71 -1.97 2.82 18.81
CA GLU A 71 -1.35 2.60 20.12
C GLU A 71 0.17 2.43 20.03
N LYS A 72 0.66 1.78 18.98
CA LYS A 72 2.09 1.60 18.70
C LYS A 72 2.78 2.89 18.21
N GLY A 73 2.02 3.97 18.03
CA GLY A 73 2.53 5.26 17.56
C GLY A 73 2.70 5.36 16.04
N CYS A 74 1.94 4.58 15.27
CA CYS A 74 1.91 4.70 13.82
C CYS A 74 1.47 6.11 13.39
N GLN A 75 2.26 6.75 12.55
CA GLN A 75 2.05 8.11 12.10
C GLN A 75 1.53 8.20 10.66
N LEU A 76 1.65 7.11 9.90
CA LEU A 76 1.19 7.04 8.51
C LEU A 76 1.01 5.56 8.12
N LEU A 77 -0.10 5.25 7.47
CA LEU A 77 -0.29 3.99 6.78
C LEU A 77 -0.15 4.24 5.27
N VAL A 78 0.73 3.49 4.63
CA VAL A 78 0.99 3.59 3.19
C VAL A 78 0.57 2.30 2.51
N CYS A 79 -0.28 2.41 1.50
CA CYS A 79 -0.73 1.29 0.68
C CYS A 79 -0.08 1.34 -0.71
N GLY A 80 0.51 0.23 -1.13
CA GLY A 80 1.11 0.04 -2.44
C GLY A 80 0.64 -1.28 -3.09
N GLY A 81 -0.63 -1.32 -3.49
CA GLY A 81 -1.27 -2.50 -4.07
C GLY A 81 -1.81 -3.48 -3.01
N TYR A 82 -3.11 -3.56 -2.90
CA TYR A 82 -3.78 -4.40 -1.90
C TYR A 82 -5.18 -4.78 -2.39
N TYR A 83 -5.54 -6.04 -2.28
CA TYR A 83 -6.80 -6.54 -2.85
C TYR A 83 -8.02 -6.28 -1.96
N TYR A 84 -7.79 -6.01 -0.67
CA TYR A 84 -8.86 -5.79 0.28
C TYR A 84 -9.09 -4.31 0.53
N ARG A 85 -10.33 -3.94 0.80
CA ARG A 85 -10.64 -2.60 1.26
C ARG A 85 -10.05 -2.38 2.67
N ILE A 86 -9.40 -1.25 2.86
CA ILE A 86 -8.88 -0.81 4.16
C ILE A 86 -9.97 0.02 4.84
N PRO A 87 -10.34 -0.28 6.10
CA PRO A 87 -11.25 0.60 6.85
C PRO A 87 -10.68 2.02 6.97
N VAL A 88 -11.54 3.02 6.82
CA VAL A 88 -11.12 4.43 6.94
C VAL A 88 -11.15 4.86 8.40
N THR A 89 -10.10 5.55 8.83
CA THR A 89 -10.02 6.14 10.18
C THR A 89 -9.38 7.52 10.11
N ASP A 90 -9.80 8.42 10.99
CA ASP A 90 -9.15 9.72 11.18
C ASP A 90 -7.97 9.65 12.17
N ALA A 91 -7.79 8.51 12.83
CA ALA A 91 -6.75 8.33 13.84
C ALA A 91 -5.34 8.24 13.26
N ILE A 92 -5.19 7.76 12.03
CA ILE A 92 -3.93 7.62 11.31
C ILE A 92 -4.12 8.13 9.89
N PRO A 93 -3.31 9.07 9.41
CA PRO A 93 -3.28 9.43 8.00
C PRO A 93 -2.99 8.20 7.13
N MET A 94 -3.75 8.03 6.04
CA MET A 94 -3.61 6.89 5.16
C MET A 94 -3.50 7.34 3.71
N VAL A 95 -2.49 6.83 3.00
CA VAL A 95 -2.18 7.17 1.61
C VAL A 95 -2.07 5.89 0.78
N ASN A 96 -2.66 5.91 -0.41
CA ASN A 96 -2.52 4.86 -1.41
C ASN A 96 -1.70 5.35 -2.60
N PHE A 97 -0.81 4.50 -3.08
CA PHE A 97 -0.11 4.68 -4.35
C PHE A 97 -0.80 3.83 -5.41
N HIS A 98 -1.37 4.49 -6.41
CA HIS A 98 -2.10 3.85 -7.50
C HIS A 98 -1.31 3.96 -8.81
N PRO A 99 -1.06 2.85 -9.54
CA PRO A 99 -0.21 2.87 -10.72
C PRO A 99 -0.96 3.37 -11.96
N SER A 100 -1.48 4.58 -11.90
CA SER A 100 -2.05 5.32 -13.01
C SER A 100 -2.00 6.82 -12.74
N MET A 101 -2.26 7.61 -13.77
CA MET A 101 -2.47 9.05 -13.66
C MET A 101 -3.95 9.31 -13.36
N LEU A 102 -4.35 9.22 -12.09
CA LEU A 102 -5.74 9.46 -11.69
C LEU A 102 -6.23 10.85 -12.15
N PRO A 103 -7.50 10.97 -12.55
CA PRO A 103 -8.61 10.00 -12.42
C PRO A 103 -8.63 8.89 -13.48
N GLU A 104 -7.72 8.92 -14.45
CA GLU A 104 -7.60 7.83 -15.43
C GLU A 104 -7.11 6.53 -14.79
N GLY A 105 -7.64 5.40 -15.24
CA GLY A 105 -7.19 4.09 -14.77
C GLY A 105 -7.60 3.74 -13.34
N ARG A 106 -8.73 4.25 -12.85
CA ARG A 106 -9.30 3.81 -11.57
C ARG A 106 -9.63 2.33 -11.59
N GLY A 107 -9.54 1.67 -10.45
CA GLY A 107 -9.91 0.26 -10.28
C GLY A 107 -8.72 -0.69 -10.26
N SER A 108 -9.00 -2.00 -10.40
CA SER A 108 -8.05 -3.08 -10.11
C SER A 108 -6.98 -3.31 -11.18
N TRP A 109 -7.18 -2.84 -12.41
CA TRP A 109 -6.29 -3.13 -13.56
C TRP A 109 -5.83 -1.86 -14.29
N PRO A 110 -5.18 -0.91 -13.61
CA PRO A 110 -4.81 0.37 -14.21
C PRO A 110 -3.79 0.21 -15.36
N MET A 111 -2.84 -0.70 -15.23
CA MET A 111 -1.83 -0.93 -16.27
C MET A 111 -2.44 -1.57 -17.51
N ALA A 112 -3.31 -2.58 -17.34
CA ALA A 112 -4.03 -3.18 -18.46
C ALA A 112 -4.93 -2.15 -19.18
N THR A 113 -5.59 -1.30 -18.42
CA THR A 113 -6.39 -0.20 -18.97
C THR A 113 -5.54 0.75 -19.81
N ALA A 114 -4.35 1.12 -19.34
CA ALA A 114 -3.43 1.98 -20.08
C ALA A 114 -3.00 1.34 -21.42
N LEU A 115 -2.66 0.05 -21.39
CA LEU A 115 -2.26 -0.70 -22.58
C LEU A 115 -3.42 -0.82 -23.59
N LEU A 116 -4.62 -1.18 -23.12
CA LEU A 116 -5.80 -1.33 -23.97
C LEU A 116 -6.22 0.00 -24.63
N LYS A 117 -6.02 1.12 -23.92
CA LYS A 117 -6.26 2.47 -24.46
C LYS A 117 -5.12 2.98 -25.35
N GLY A 118 -4.04 2.24 -25.49
CA GLY A 118 -2.88 2.65 -26.28
C GLY A 118 -2.17 3.87 -25.72
N LEU A 119 -2.20 4.09 -24.41
CA LEU A 119 -1.52 5.23 -23.80
C LEU A 119 -0.02 5.09 -23.95
N LYS A 120 0.64 6.18 -24.37
CA LYS A 120 2.10 6.21 -24.57
C LYS A 120 2.87 6.41 -23.27
N SER A 121 2.21 6.85 -22.22
CA SER A 121 2.77 7.06 -20.90
C SER A 121 1.72 6.85 -19.83
N SER A 122 2.16 6.48 -18.64
CA SER A 122 1.35 6.41 -17.44
C SER A 122 2.20 6.86 -16.25
N GLY A 123 1.69 6.75 -15.05
CA GLY A 123 2.41 7.17 -13.86
C GLY A 123 1.85 6.53 -12.60
N ILE A 124 2.26 7.05 -11.47
CA ILE A 124 1.78 6.64 -10.15
C ILE A 124 1.20 7.86 -9.47
N THR A 125 -0.01 7.74 -8.93
CA THR A 125 -0.66 8.79 -8.15
C THR A 125 -0.68 8.42 -6.68
N ALA A 126 -0.21 9.30 -5.81
CA ALA A 126 -0.40 9.20 -4.37
C ALA A 126 -1.67 9.97 -3.99
N HIS A 127 -2.59 9.33 -3.29
CA HIS A 127 -3.84 9.95 -2.86
C HIS A 127 -4.25 9.45 -1.47
N LYS A 128 -5.06 10.23 -0.77
CA LYS A 128 -5.63 9.82 0.51
C LYS A 128 -6.57 8.63 0.31
N ILE A 129 -6.55 7.70 1.25
CA ILE A 129 -7.53 6.61 1.27
C ILE A 129 -8.88 7.16 1.75
N ALA A 130 -9.91 6.97 0.95
CA ALA A 130 -11.29 7.34 1.22
C ALA A 130 -12.21 6.11 1.21
N LYS A 131 -13.51 6.32 1.43
CA LYS A 131 -14.48 5.21 1.44
C LYS A 131 -14.60 4.49 0.10
N GLY A 132 -14.49 5.23 -1.00
CA GLY A 132 -14.47 4.66 -2.35
C GLY A 132 -13.06 4.34 -2.82
N PHE A 133 -12.96 3.48 -3.83
CA PHE A 133 -11.66 3.14 -4.41
C PHE A 133 -11.13 4.28 -5.29
N ASP A 134 -9.87 4.66 -5.09
CA ASP A 134 -9.11 5.60 -5.91
C ASP A 134 -9.77 6.98 -6.08
N GLU A 135 -10.52 7.44 -5.09
CA GLU A 135 -11.28 8.70 -5.15
C GLU A 135 -10.89 9.73 -4.08
N GLY A 136 -9.95 9.42 -3.22
CA GLY A 136 -9.44 10.38 -2.24
C GLY A 136 -8.62 11.50 -2.87
N ASP A 137 -8.44 12.59 -2.14
CA ASP A 137 -7.65 13.74 -2.57
C ASP A 137 -6.20 13.35 -2.92
N ILE A 138 -5.73 13.90 -4.02
CA ILE A 138 -4.35 13.74 -4.51
C ILE A 138 -3.42 14.68 -3.75
#